data_3e4117c98fb15e6791b30ce248a8564a
#
_entry.id   3e4117c98fb15e6791b30ce248a8564a
#
_cell.length_a   1.000
_cell.length_b   1.000
_cell.length_c   1.000
_cell.angle_alpha   90.00
_cell.angle_beta   90.00
_cell.angle_gamma   90.00
#
_symmetry.space_group_name_H-M   'P 1'
#
loop_
_entity.id
_entity.type
_entity.pdbx_description
1 polymer ?
#
loop_
_entity_poly.entity_id
_entity_poly.type
_entity_poly.pdbx_seq_one_letter_code
_entity_poly.pdbx_strand_id
1 'polypeptide(L)'
;VIEGCLKGIPSIGFSLCNHQPDADFEPAGLYIRKIAAMILEKGLPPLTCLNVNFPDTPHLKGVKVCEQAKGCWENEWVTCPRLDDHHYFWLTGSFTDHELENENNDHWALENGYVAITPTTVDMTAYGFIDELNDYCKQIEF
;
A
#
# COMPACT_ATOMS: atom_id res chain seq x y z
N VAL A 1 2.36 -9.55 -6.12
CA VAL A 1 3.38 -8.50 -6.32
C VAL A 1 4.64 -8.84 -5.55
N ILE A 2 4.58 -8.95 -4.21
CA ILE A 2 5.72 -9.25 -3.33
C ILE A 2 6.44 -10.54 -3.75
N GLU A 3 5.71 -11.63 -4.03
CA GLU A 3 6.28 -12.90 -4.47
C GLU A 3 7.09 -12.77 -5.79
N GLY A 4 6.59 -11.99 -6.75
CA GLY A 4 7.33 -11.70 -7.98
C GLY A 4 8.62 -10.92 -7.70
N CYS A 5 8.52 -9.90 -6.82
CA CYS A 5 9.66 -9.10 -6.39
C CYS A 5 10.75 -9.95 -5.73
N LEU A 6 10.38 -10.88 -4.83
CA LEU A 6 11.31 -11.83 -4.18
C LEU A 6 12.04 -12.76 -5.17
N LYS A 7 11.40 -13.03 -6.33
CA LYS A 7 11.99 -13.80 -7.44
C LYS A 7 12.82 -12.96 -8.41
N GLY A 8 13.03 -11.67 -8.10
CA GLY A 8 13.76 -10.75 -8.97
C GLY A 8 13.00 -10.31 -10.22
N ILE A 9 11.68 -10.45 -10.23
CA ILE A 9 10.83 -10.00 -11.33
C ILE A 9 10.31 -8.59 -11.01
N PRO A 10 10.50 -7.59 -11.89
CA PRO A 10 9.90 -6.28 -11.70
C PRO A 10 8.39 -6.40 -11.52
N SER A 11 7.88 -5.93 -10.39
CA SER A 11 6.49 -6.20 -9.99
C SER A 11 5.76 -4.92 -9.63
N ILE A 12 4.52 -4.80 -10.14
CA ILE A 12 3.64 -3.66 -9.89
C ILE A 12 2.28 -4.20 -9.45
N GLY A 13 1.72 -3.65 -8.39
CA GLY A 13 0.32 -3.84 -8.01
C GLY A 13 -0.50 -2.62 -8.41
N PHE A 14 -1.57 -2.85 -9.17
CA PHE A 14 -2.55 -1.83 -9.51
C PHE A 14 -3.86 -2.10 -8.79
N SER A 15 -4.40 -1.09 -8.14
CA SER A 15 -5.67 -1.16 -7.41
C SER A 15 -6.53 0.07 -7.67
N LEU A 16 -7.84 -0.09 -7.71
CA LEU A 16 -8.82 0.99 -7.76
C LEU A 16 -9.52 1.08 -6.41
N CYS A 17 -9.65 2.28 -5.86
CA CYS A 17 -10.33 2.56 -4.59
C CYS A 17 -11.87 2.50 -4.75
N ASN A 18 -12.36 1.50 -5.48
CA ASN A 18 -13.78 1.20 -5.63
C ASN A 18 -14.00 -0.30 -5.50
N HIS A 19 -14.81 -0.72 -4.53
CA HIS A 19 -15.09 -2.11 -4.22
C HIS A 19 -16.42 -2.60 -4.80
N GLN A 20 -17.07 -1.82 -5.66
CA GLN A 20 -18.33 -2.20 -6.28
C GLN A 20 -18.08 -3.23 -7.39
N PRO A 21 -19.00 -4.18 -7.61
CA PRO A 21 -18.86 -5.21 -8.66
C PRO A 21 -18.78 -4.64 -10.09
N ASP A 22 -19.29 -3.43 -10.30
CA ASP A 22 -19.35 -2.69 -11.56
C ASP A 22 -18.35 -1.52 -11.62
N ALA A 23 -17.30 -1.55 -10.81
CA ALA A 23 -16.27 -0.53 -10.79
C ALA A 23 -15.66 -0.28 -12.17
N ASP A 24 -15.61 0.97 -12.60
CA ASP A 24 -15.07 1.38 -13.90
C ASP A 24 -13.55 1.54 -13.86
N PHE A 25 -12.82 0.66 -14.55
CA PHE A 25 -11.37 0.68 -14.67
C PHE A 25 -10.86 1.44 -15.91
N GLU A 26 -11.74 1.95 -16.77
CA GLU A 26 -11.33 2.59 -18.03
C GLU A 26 -10.42 3.81 -17.79
N PRO A 27 -10.69 4.74 -16.84
CA PRO A 27 -9.82 5.87 -16.55
C PRO A 27 -8.40 5.46 -16.15
N ALA A 28 -8.25 4.31 -15.47
CA ALA A 28 -6.94 3.79 -15.06
C ALA A 28 -6.13 3.21 -16.23
N GLY A 29 -6.77 2.71 -17.28
CA GLY A 29 -6.16 1.91 -18.33
C GLY A 29 -4.99 2.59 -19.06
N LEU A 30 -5.06 3.90 -19.32
CA LEU A 30 -3.97 4.65 -19.95
C LEU A 30 -2.75 4.78 -19.02
N TYR A 31 -2.99 5.06 -17.73
CA TYR A 31 -1.94 5.17 -16.73
C TYR A 31 -1.25 3.84 -16.50
N ILE A 32 -2.01 2.75 -16.37
CA ILE A 32 -1.49 1.38 -16.21
C ILE A 32 -0.50 1.06 -17.33
N ARG A 33 -0.90 1.27 -18.61
CA ARG A 33 -0.03 0.99 -19.75
C ARG A 33 1.25 1.84 -19.74
N LYS A 34 1.16 3.12 -19.40
CA LYS A 34 2.33 4.03 -19.35
C LYS A 34 3.27 3.66 -18.21
N ILE A 35 2.74 3.38 -17.03
CA ILE A 35 3.54 2.98 -15.86
C ILE A 35 4.23 1.64 -16.13
N ALA A 36 3.49 0.64 -16.64
CA ALA A 36 4.05 -0.66 -16.98
C ALA A 36 5.16 -0.55 -18.04
N ALA A 37 4.94 0.22 -19.12
CA ALA A 37 5.94 0.43 -20.16
C ALA A 37 7.21 1.09 -19.60
N MET A 38 7.05 2.11 -18.75
CA MET A 38 8.17 2.79 -18.09
C MET A 38 9.01 1.82 -17.25
N ILE A 39 8.36 0.94 -16.49
CA ILE A 39 9.07 -0.02 -15.62
C ILE A 39 9.69 -1.15 -16.45
N LEU A 40 9.10 -1.57 -17.54
CA LEU A 40 9.71 -2.53 -18.46
C LEU A 40 10.99 -1.97 -19.10
N GLU A 41 11.03 -0.65 -19.38
CA GLU A 41 12.20 0.02 -19.92
C GLU A 41 13.31 0.28 -18.89
N LYS A 42 12.91 0.77 -17.69
CA LYS A 42 13.87 1.26 -16.68
C LYS A 42 14.23 0.24 -15.61
N GLY A 43 13.36 -0.77 -15.39
CA GLY A 43 13.47 -1.71 -14.28
C GLY A 43 13.07 -1.11 -12.94
N LEU A 44 13.26 -1.90 -11.89
CA LEU A 44 13.10 -1.51 -10.49
C LEU A 44 14.36 -1.90 -9.70
N PRO A 45 14.70 -1.19 -8.63
CA PRO A 45 15.76 -1.61 -7.72
C PRO A 45 15.48 -3.01 -7.17
N PRO A 46 16.53 -3.79 -6.79
CA PRO A 46 16.35 -5.07 -6.14
C PRO A 46 15.42 -4.97 -4.92
N LEU A 47 14.60 -6.00 -4.71
CA LEU A 47 13.66 -6.09 -3.58
C LEU A 47 12.65 -4.93 -3.49
N THR A 48 12.44 -4.23 -4.60
CA THR A 48 11.48 -3.12 -4.68
C THR A 48 10.37 -3.46 -5.67
N CYS A 49 9.13 -3.20 -5.27
CA CYS A 49 7.95 -3.25 -6.13
C CYS A 49 7.19 -1.92 -6.05
N LEU A 50 6.22 -1.72 -6.94
CA LEU A 50 5.35 -0.55 -6.88
C LEU A 50 3.94 -0.94 -6.42
N ASN A 51 3.42 -0.20 -5.47
CA ASN A 51 2.01 -0.15 -5.12
C ASN A 51 1.39 1.07 -5.80
N VAL A 52 0.46 0.83 -6.72
CA VAL A 52 -0.18 1.90 -7.51
C VAL A 52 -1.67 1.86 -7.28
N ASN A 53 -2.19 2.90 -6.66
CA ASN A 53 -3.61 3.03 -6.34
C ASN A 53 -4.24 4.16 -7.14
N PHE A 54 -5.45 3.90 -7.63
CA PHE A 54 -6.26 4.86 -8.37
C PHE A 54 -7.43 5.31 -7.50
N PRO A 55 -7.68 6.61 -7.37
CA PRO A 55 -8.88 7.10 -6.71
C PRO A 55 -10.11 6.78 -7.56
N ASP A 56 -11.25 6.63 -6.91
CA ASP A 56 -12.55 6.44 -7.57
C ASP A 56 -13.07 7.77 -8.12
N THR A 57 -12.51 8.18 -9.26
CA THR A 57 -12.92 9.40 -9.94
C THR A 57 -12.72 9.27 -11.46
N PRO A 58 -13.63 9.80 -12.27
CA PRO A 58 -13.46 9.81 -13.73
C PRO A 58 -12.37 10.79 -14.20
N HIS A 59 -11.93 11.72 -13.35
CA HIS A 59 -10.99 12.79 -13.70
C HIS A 59 -9.73 12.73 -12.85
N LEU A 60 -8.77 11.92 -13.29
CA LEU A 60 -7.47 11.81 -12.65
C LEU A 60 -6.63 13.07 -12.93
N LYS A 61 -6.13 13.71 -11.88
CA LYS A 61 -5.30 14.92 -11.98
C LYS A 61 -3.86 14.66 -12.42
N GLY A 62 -3.43 13.41 -12.40
CA GLY A 62 -2.07 13.00 -12.75
C GLY A 62 -1.54 11.93 -11.81
N VAL A 63 -0.22 11.77 -11.80
CA VAL A 63 0.49 10.78 -10.99
C VAL A 63 1.30 11.49 -9.91
N LYS A 64 1.28 10.93 -8.69
CA LYS A 64 2.10 11.40 -7.57
C LYS A 64 2.87 10.22 -6.98
N VAL A 65 4.18 10.38 -6.83
CA VAL A 65 5.00 9.43 -6.08
C VAL A 65 4.88 9.79 -4.60
N CYS A 66 4.54 8.80 -3.80
CA CYS A 66 4.15 9.00 -2.41
C CYS A 66 4.93 8.09 -1.47
N GLU A 67 4.99 8.48 -0.22
CA GLU A 67 5.25 7.59 0.90
C GLU A 67 3.94 6.96 1.39
N GLN A 68 4.03 5.86 2.11
CA GLN A 68 2.87 5.25 2.76
C GLN A 68 2.36 6.16 3.88
N ALA A 69 1.05 6.42 3.91
CA ALA A 69 0.42 7.17 4.99
C ALA A 69 0.62 6.48 6.34
N LYS A 70 0.91 7.26 7.37
CA LYS A 70 0.95 6.77 8.75
C LYS A 70 -0.44 6.83 9.34
N GLY A 71 -1.00 5.67 9.57
CA GLY A 71 -2.34 5.52 10.11
C GLY A 71 -2.60 4.10 10.57
N CYS A 72 -3.81 3.86 11.03
CA CYS A 72 -4.26 2.53 11.42
C CYS A 72 -5.70 2.28 10.99
N TRP A 73 -6.05 1.01 10.87
CA TRP A 73 -7.42 0.59 10.75
C TRP A 73 -8.07 0.53 12.12
N GLU A 74 -9.28 1.05 12.24
CA GLU A 74 -10.07 1.04 13.46
C GLU A 74 -11.38 0.29 13.24
N ASN A 75 -11.92 -0.29 14.31
CA ASN A 75 -13.18 -1.05 14.30
C ASN A 75 -13.19 -2.18 13.25
N GLU A 76 -12.06 -2.88 13.12
CA GLU A 76 -11.85 -3.89 12.07
C GLU A 76 -12.76 -5.11 12.21
N TRP A 77 -13.34 -5.35 13.38
CA TRP A 77 -14.12 -6.53 13.68
C TRP A 77 -15.51 -6.19 14.22
N VAL A 78 -16.53 -6.72 13.57
CA VAL A 78 -17.91 -6.66 14.05
C VAL A 78 -18.41 -8.08 14.27
N THR A 79 -18.95 -8.34 15.46
CA THR A 79 -19.54 -9.65 15.78
C THR A 79 -20.75 -9.91 14.90
N CYS A 80 -20.72 -11.03 14.19
CA CYS A 80 -21.86 -11.48 13.38
C CYS A 80 -22.83 -12.27 14.30
N PRO A 81 -24.07 -11.81 14.50
CA PRO A 81 -25.07 -12.57 15.26
C PRO A 81 -25.45 -13.84 14.48
N ARG A 82 -25.26 -15.00 15.12
CA ARG A 82 -25.71 -16.30 14.61
C ARG A 82 -26.38 -17.11 15.71
N LEU A 83 -27.13 -18.12 15.29
CA LEU A 83 -27.91 -18.99 16.18
C LEU A 83 -27.13 -20.23 16.68
N ASP A 84 -25.86 -20.35 16.28
CA ASP A 84 -24.97 -21.43 16.71
C ASP A 84 -23.98 -20.94 17.79
N ASP A 85 -23.33 -21.88 18.47
CA ASP A 85 -22.37 -21.57 19.56
C ASP A 85 -21.01 -21.10 19.06
N HIS A 86 -20.86 -20.85 17.74
CA HIS A 86 -19.62 -20.35 17.14
C HIS A 86 -19.59 -18.82 17.07
N HIS A 87 -18.43 -18.24 17.36
CA HIS A 87 -18.21 -16.82 17.20
C HIS A 87 -17.74 -16.51 15.77
N TYR A 88 -18.52 -15.70 15.06
CA TYR A 88 -18.17 -15.20 13.72
C TYR A 88 -17.97 -13.71 13.80
N PHE A 89 -16.95 -13.25 13.06
CA PHE A 89 -16.64 -11.84 12.96
C PHE A 89 -16.61 -11.42 11.49
N TRP A 90 -17.18 -10.28 11.21
CA TRP A 90 -17.01 -9.65 9.91
C TRP A 90 -15.82 -8.71 9.98
N LEU A 91 -14.94 -8.80 8.97
CA LEU A 91 -13.89 -7.83 8.75
C LEU A 91 -14.55 -6.55 8.20
N THR A 92 -14.36 -5.47 8.91
CA THR A 92 -14.87 -4.13 8.59
C THR A 92 -13.74 -3.13 8.80
N GLY A 93 -14.08 -1.91 9.15
CA GLY A 93 -13.13 -0.91 9.61
C GLY A 93 -13.08 0.30 8.73
N SER A 94 -12.51 1.34 9.28
CA SER A 94 -12.16 2.57 8.60
C SER A 94 -10.70 2.88 8.84
N PHE A 95 -10.02 3.37 7.81
CA PHE A 95 -8.65 3.84 7.95
C PHE A 95 -8.65 5.24 8.56
N THR A 96 -7.84 5.43 9.61
CA THR A 96 -7.61 6.73 10.22
C THR A 96 -6.19 7.18 9.87
N ASP A 97 -6.07 8.23 9.05
CA ASP A 97 -4.79 8.85 8.73
C ASP A 97 -4.36 9.76 9.88
N HIS A 98 -3.15 9.55 10.40
CA HIS A 98 -2.56 10.35 11.48
C HIS A 98 -1.77 11.56 10.95
N GLU A 99 -1.66 11.71 9.63
CA GLU A 99 -0.89 12.76 8.95
C GLU A 99 -1.70 13.48 7.87
N LEU A 100 -2.93 13.88 8.19
CA LEU A 100 -3.90 14.48 7.25
C LEU A 100 -3.36 15.67 6.42
N GLU A 101 -2.38 16.40 6.96
CA GLU A 101 -1.76 17.55 6.29
C GLU A 101 -0.50 17.16 5.49
N ASN A 102 -0.07 15.90 5.54
CA ASN A 102 1.09 15.44 4.78
C ASN A 102 0.73 15.18 3.33
N GLU A 103 0.95 16.19 2.50
CA GLU A 103 0.69 16.09 1.06
C GLU A 103 1.53 15.02 0.34
N ASN A 104 2.58 14.48 0.96
CA ASN A 104 3.47 13.51 0.33
C ASN A 104 3.00 12.06 0.50
N ASN A 105 1.99 11.79 1.31
CA ASN A 105 1.49 10.45 1.52
C ASN A 105 0.48 10.01 0.45
N ASP A 106 0.27 8.71 0.33
CA ASP A 106 -0.61 8.09 -0.67
C ASP A 106 -2.09 8.35 -0.39
N HIS A 107 -2.49 8.43 0.88
CA HIS A 107 -3.87 8.72 1.26
C HIS A 107 -4.27 10.13 0.81
N TRP A 108 -3.43 11.14 1.09
CA TRP A 108 -3.67 12.51 0.62
C TRP A 108 -3.75 12.57 -0.92
N ALA A 109 -2.85 11.87 -1.61
CA ALA A 109 -2.85 11.86 -3.08
C ALA A 109 -4.17 11.32 -3.65
N LEU A 110 -4.67 10.21 -3.09
CA LEU A 110 -5.94 9.60 -3.50
C LEU A 110 -7.14 10.51 -3.21
N GLU A 111 -7.23 11.08 -2.02
CA GLU A 111 -8.29 12.02 -1.64
C GLU A 111 -8.31 13.27 -2.55
N ASN A 112 -7.14 13.65 -3.08
CA ASN A 112 -7.02 14.79 -3.97
C ASN A 112 -7.10 14.43 -5.47
N GLY A 113 -7.43 13.20 -5.82
CA GLY A 113 -7.68 12.76 -7.20
C GLY A 113 -6.41 12.46 -8.01
N TYR A 114 -5.30 12.18 -7.36
CA TYR A 114 -4.06 11.74 -8.01
C TYR A 114 -3.94 10.21 -7.97
N VAL A 115 -3.32 9.65 -9.00
CA VAL A 115 -2.83 8.27 -8.96
C VAL A 115 -1.62 8.22 -8.01
N ALA A 116 -1.73 7.48 -6.92
CA ALA A 116 -0.65 7.33 -5.96
C ALA A 116 0.28 6.19 -6.37
N ILE A 117 1.58 6.43 -6.44
CA ILE A 117 2.61 5.42 -6.64
C ILE A 117 3.51 5.39 -5.41
N THR A 118 3.44 4.30 -4.66
CA THR A 118 4.29 4.09 -3.48
C THR A 118 5.32 3.00 -3.78
N PRO A 119 6.61 3.35 -3.88
CA PRO A 119 7.66 2.33 -3.96
C PRO A 119 7.74 1.58 -2.62
N THR A 120 7.65 0.26 -2.70
CA THR A 120 7.54 -0.62 -1.53
C THR A 120 8.69 -1.61 -1.52
N THR A 121 9.43 -1.71 -0.42
CA THR A 121 10.47 -2.71 -0.25
C THR A 121 9.89 -3.96 0.41
N VAL A 122 10.45 -5.13 0.05
CA VAL A 122 10.08 -6.41 0.69
C VAL A 122 10.99 -6.77 1.84
N ASP A 123 12.10 -6.06 2.01
CA ASP A 123 12.98 -6.17 3.17
C ASP A 123 12.51 -5.20 4.26
N MET A 124 11.99 -5.77 5.35
CA MET A 124 11.45 -5.02 6.50
C MET A 124 12.49 -4.80 7.61
N THR A 125 13.77 -5.05 7.35
CA THR A 125 14.83 -4.87 8.34
C THR A 125 15.03 -3.40 8.66
N ALA A 126 14.93 -3.04 9.92
CA ALA A 126 15.24 -1.70 10.41
C ALA A 126 16.76 -1.50 10.53
N TYR A 127 17.42 -1.33 9.40
CA TYR A 127 18.90 -1.24 9.34
C TYR A 127 19.48 -0.16 10.26
N GLY A 128 18.80 0.97 10.41
CA GLY A 128 19.23 2.05 11.27
C GLY A 128 19.19 1.74 12.78
N PHE A 129 18.59 0.61 13.17
CA PHE A 129 18.48 0.19 14.57
C PHE A 129 19.42 -0.98 14.93
N ILE A 130 20.11 -1.58 13.95
CA ILE A 130 20.93 -2.77 14.16
C ILE A 130 22.05 -2.49 15.17
N ASP A 131 22.79 -1.41 15.02
CA ASP A 131 23.94 -1.10 15.87
C ASP A 131 23.52 -0.80 17.31
N GLU A 132 22.45 -0.05 17.50
CA GLU A 132 21.88 0.24 18.82
C GLU A 132 21.39 -1.06 19.50
N LEU A 133 20.69 -1.91 18.76
CA LEU A 133 20.23 -3.20 19.28
C LEU A 133 21.40 -4.11 19.66
N ASN A 134 22.49 -4.12 18.88
CA ASN A 134 23.71 -4.85 19.22
C ASN A 134 24.29 -4.37 20.55
N ASP A 135 24.27 -3.05 20.83
CA ASP A 135 24.74 -2.51 22.09
C ASP A 135 23.84 -2.91 23.26
N TYR A 136 22.54 -3.00 23.06
CA TYR A 136 21.64 -3.54 24.08
C TYR A 136 21.93 -5.00 24.37
N CYS A 137 22.15 -5.80 23.34
CA CYS A 137 22.43 -7.24 23.49
C CYS A 137 23.75 -7.55 24.23
N LYS A 138 24.75 -6.67 24.18
CA LYS A 138 26.00 -6.84 24.96
C LYS A 138 25.77 -6.84 26.48
N GLN A 139 24.64 -6.32 26.95
CA GLN A 139 24.28 -6.27 28.37
C GLN A 139 23.52 -7.54 28.82
N ILE A 140 23.20 -8.45 27.92
CA ILE A 140 22.52 -9.71 28.25
C ILE A 140 23.58 -10.70 28.70
N GLU A 141 23.54 -11.04 30.00
CA GLU A 141 24.34 -12.13 30.59
C GLU A 141 23.61 -13.46 30.38
N PHE A 142 24.33 -14.51 29.99
CA PHE A 142 23.81 -15.89 29.81
C PHE A 142 24.31 -16.78 30.93
#